data_6cb3e8593781cfeb87f2cd4f1eb21ac4
#
_entry.id   6cb3e8593781cfeb87f2cd4f1eb21ac4
#
_cell.length_a   1.000
_cell.length_b   1.000
_cell.length_c   1.000
_cell.angle_alpha   90.00
_cell.angle_beta   90.00
_cell.angle_gamma   90.00
#
_symmetry.space_group_name_H-M   'P 1'
#
loop_
_entity.id
_entity.type
_entity.pdbx_description
1 polymer ?
#
loop_
_entity_poly.entity_id
_entity_poly.type
_entity_poly.pdbx_seq_one_letter_code
_entity_poly.pdbx_strand_id
1 'polypeptide(L)'
;KNIKTKIDKLNKQDRKDDVVTFEELGVDRLFVDEAHNYKNLFLVTKMRNVGGIAQTDAQKSSDMFMKCQYLDELKGGKIFATGTPISNSMVELYTMQRYLQYDMLKKHNLEHFDAWASTYGETVTAIELSPEGTGYRAKTRFAKFFNIPEIMTMFREVADIQTADMLKLPVPKAEYHNIAVEPTEIQR
;
A
#
# COMPACT_ATOMS: atom_id res chain seq x y z
N LYS A 1 -7.59 12.32 23.71
CA LYS A 1 -7.33 13.77 23.51
C LYS A 1 -7.04 14.12 22.03
N ASN A 2 -6.19 13.36 21.31
CA ASN A 2 -5.78 13.70 19.95
C ASN A 2 -6.89 13.64 18.88
N ILE A 3 -7.85 12.72 18.98
CA ILE A 3 -8.91 12.57 17.96
C ILE A 3 -9.90 13.74 18.05
N LYS A 4 -10.31 14.11 19.27
CA LYS A 4 -11.21 15.25 19.48
C LYS A 4 -10.59 16.56 18.96
N THR A 5 -9.30 16.75 19.20
CA THR A 5 -8.58 17.93 18.70
C THR A 5 -8.43 17.94 17.16
N LYS A 6 -8.31 16.76 16.53
CA LYS A 6 -8.33 16.64 15.05
C LYS A 6 -9.72 16.96 14.48
N ILE A 7 -10.78 16.45 15.10
CA ILE A 7 -12.17 16.74 14.72
C ILE A 7 -12.47 18.24 14.90
N ASP A 8 -12.06 18.83 16.03
CA ASP A 8 -12.24 20.26 16.29
C ASP A 8 -11.49 21.15 15.29
N LYS A 9 -10.29 20.70 14.81
CA LYS A 9 -9.55 21.39 13.77
C LYS A 9 -10.23 21.28 12.40
N LEU A 10 -10.78 20.13 12.06
CA LEU A 10 -11.55 19.92 10.83
C LEU A 10 -12.82 20.75 10.82
N ASN A 11 -13.52 20.81 11.94
CA ASN A 11 -14.75 21.62 12.09
C ASN A 11 -14.49 23.14 12.15
N LYS A 12 -13.25 23.57 12.49
CA LYS A 12 -12.84 24.98 12.54
C LYS A 12 -12.17 25.47 11.25
N GLN A 13 -12.05 24.62 10.24
CA GLN A 13 -11.71 25.12 8.90
C GLN A 13 -12.93 25.87 8.37
N ASP A 14 -12.98 27.18 8.73
CA ASP A 14 -13.90 28.10 8.05
C ASP A 14 -13.66 27.93 6.55
N ARG A 15 -14.76 27.69 5.83
CA ARG A 15 -14.77 27.64 4.35
C ARG A 15 -14.16 28.94 3.86
N LYS A 16 -12.90 28.90 3.46
CA LYS A 16 -12.23 30.10 2.96
C LYS A 16 -12.66 30.46 1.53
N ASP A 17 -13.23 29.50 0.81
CA ASP A 17 -13.73 29.69 -0.55
C ASP A 17 -14.95 28.78 -0.78
N ASP A 18 -15.85 29.15 -1.66
CA ASP A 18 -16.92 28.30 -2.23
C ASP A 18 -16.28 27.23 -3.13
N VAL A 19 -15.59 26.27 -2.48
CA VAL A 19 -14.98 25.15 -3.20
C VAL A 19 -16.03 24.08 -3.40
N VAL A 20 -16.32 23.76 -4.65
CA VAL A 20 -17.19 22.65 -5.03
C VAL A 20 -16.63 21.37 -4.45
N THR A 21 -17.43 20.65 -3.67
CA THR A 21 -17.01 19.37 -3.08
C THR A 21 -16.99 18.26 -4.12
N PHE A 22 -16.35 17.14 -3.81
CA PHE A 22 -16.30 15.97 -4.69
C PHE A 22 -17.72 15.43 -4.99
N GLU A 23 -18.59 15.46 -3.99
CA GLU A 23 -19.99 15.06 -4.08
C GLU A 23 -20.78 15.97 -5.02
N GLU A 24 -20.56 17.29 -4.91
CA GLU A 24 -21.23 18.30 -5.75
C GLU A 24 -20.77 18.25 -7.22
N LEU A 25 -19.56 17.75 -7.48
CA LEU A 25 -19.05 17.54 -8.83
C LEU A 25 -19.81 16.43 -9.58
N GLY A 26 -20.54 15.56 -8.89
CA GLY A 26 -21.30 14.46 -9.49
C GLY A 26 -20.42 13.43 -10.21
N VAL A 27 -19.21 13.20 -9.70
CA VAL A 27 -18.27 12.24 -10.28
C VAL A 27 -18.80 10.82 -10.07
N ASP A 28 -18.95 10.08 -11.16
CA ASP A 28 -19.38 8.68 -11.17
C ASP A 28 -18.24 7.69 -11.47
N ARG A 29 -17.12 8.19 -12.01
CA ARG A 29 -15.93 7.38 -12.34
C ARG A 29 -14.66 8.12 -12.00
N LEU A 30 -13.71 7.38 -11.41
CA LEU A 30 -12.42 7.89 -10.99
C LEU A 30 -11.29 7.09 -11.66
N PHE A 31 -10.42 7.78 -12.39
CA PHE A 31 -9.22 7.23 -12.99
C PHE A 31 -8.01 7.78 -12.24
N VAL A 32 -7.18 6.90 -11.70
CA VAL A 32 -6.00 7.27 -10.91
C VAL A 32 -4.76 6.70 -11.60
N ASP A 33 -3.97 7.57 -12.18
CA ASP A 33 -2.65 7.20 -12.69
C ASP A 33 -1.61 7.26 -11.57
N GLU A 34 -0.55 6.44 -11.69
CA GLU A 34 0.50 6.29 -10.68
C GLU A 34 -0.08 6.02 -9.28
N ALA A 35 -1.01 5.09 -9.20
CA ALA A 35 -1.78 4.78 -7.99
C ALA A 35 -0.90 4.39 -6.79
N HIS A 36 0.36 3.95 -7.02
CA HIS A 36 1.33 3.67 -5.97
C HIS A 36 1.65 4.92 -5.10
N ASN A 37 1.36 6.12 -5.58
CA ASN A 37 1.48 7.34 -4.79
C ASN A 37 0.51 7.43 -3.60
N TYR A 38 -0.52 6.58 -3.56
CA TYR A 38 -1.54 6.52 -2.51
C TYR A 38 -1.36 5.35 -1.54
N LYS A 39 -0.22 4.65 -1.61
CA LYS A 39 0.06 3.47 -0.77
C LYS A 39 0.17 3.76 0.75
N ASN A 40 0.44 5.01 1.14
CA ASN A 40 0.52 5.42 2.55
C ASN A 40 -0.87 5.71 3.14
N LEU A 41 -1.79 4.76 3.00
CA LEU A 41 -3.10 4.82 3.62
C LEU A 41 -2.96 4.42 5.10
N PHE A 42 -3.75 5.06 5.97
CA PHE A 42 -3.75 4.73 7.39
C PHE A 42 -3.97 3.23 7.63
N LEU A 43 -3.25 2.70 8.60
CA LEU A 43 -3.30 1.30 8.99
C LEU A 43 -3.51 1.21 10.50
N VAL A 44 -4.56 0.50 10.90
CA VAL A 44 -4.83 0.21 12.32
C VAL A 44 -4.37 -1.23 12.58
N THR A 45 -3.39 -1.40 13.48
CA THR A 45 -2.83 -2.71 13.83
C THR A 45 -2.34 -2.74 15.28
N LYS A 46 -2.42 -3.90 15.88
CA LYS A 46 -1.79 -4.20 17.16
C LYS A 46 -0.30 -4.52 17.04
N MET A 47 0.18 -4.80 15.83
CA MET A 47 1.60 -5.08 15.55
C MET A 47 2.42 -3.81 15.68
N ARG A 48 3.29 -3.77 16.68
CA ARG A 48 4.19 -2.63 16.95
C ARG A 48 5.63 -3.02 16.65
N ASN A 49 6.42 -2.07 16.13
CA ASN A 49 7.84 -2.26 15.83
C ASN A 49 8.14 -3.39 14.84
N VAL A 50 7.19 -3.66 13.92
CA VAL A 50 7.35 -4.68 12.88
C VAL A 50 7.76 -4.00 11.57
N GLY A 51 8.91 -4.37 11.03
CA GLY A 51 9.38 -3.88 9.74
C GLY A 51 8.48 -4.37 8.60
N GLY A 52 8.31 -3.53 7.57
CA GLY A 52 7.42 -3.82 6.45
C GLY A 52 5.97 -3.37 6.67
N ILE A 53 5.62 -2.91 7.88
CA ILE A 53 4.32 -2.33 8.20
C ILE A 53 4.51 -0.84 8.41
N ALA A 54 4.13 -0.03 7.42
CA ALA A 54 4.17 1.41 7.55
C ALA A 54 2.95 1.87 8.38
N GLN A 55 3.22 2.59 9.48
CA GLN A 55 2.17 3.19 10.32
C GLN A 55 1.98 4.68 10.03
N THR A 56 2.56 5.16 8.94
CA THR A 56 2.38 6.54 8.48
C THR A 56 1.13 6.64 7.63
N ASP A 57 0.36 7.69 7.86
CA ASP A 57 -0.78 8.04 7.02
C ASP A 57 -0.50 9.34 6.26
N ALA A 58 -0.85 9.36 4.98
CA ALA A 58 -0.85 10.57 4.18
C ALA A 58 -2.28 11.06 4.00
N GLN A 59 -2.52 12.33 4.24
CA GLN A 59 -3.85 12.93 4.09
C GLN A 59 -4.44 12.65 2.71
N LYS A 60 -3.64 12.77 1.64
CA LYS A 60 -4.07 12.46 0.27
C LYS A 60 -4.56 11.02 0.09
N SER A 61 -3.96 10.06 0.80
CA SER A 61 -4.37 8.65 0.73
C SER A 61 -5.67 8.42 1.48
N SER A 62 -5.84 9.06 2.63
CA SER A 62 -7.09 8.99 3.39
C SER A 62 -8.24 9.67 2.64
N ASP A 63 -8.00 10.82 2.01
CA ASP A 63 -8.95 11.49 1.14
C ASP A 63 -9.34 10.64 -0.08
N MET A 64 -8.36 10.03 -0.76
CA MET A 64 -8.60 9.10 -1.86
C MET A 64 -9.45 7.90 -1.41
N PHE A 65 -9.18 7.37 -0.22
CA PHE A 65 -9.94 6.25 0.31
C PHE A 65 -11.41 6.61 0.55
N MET A 66 -11.69 7.78 1.12
CA MET A 66 -13.06 8.27 1.29
C MET A 66 -13.78 8.43 -0.05
N LYS A 67 -13.12 8.99 -1.06
CA LYS A 67 -13.67 9.11 -2.42
C LYS A 67 -13.98 7.73 -3.04
N CYS A 68 -13.11 6.75 -2.84
CA CYS A 68 -13.35 5.39 -3.28
C CYS A 68 -14.57 4.76 -2.59
N GLN A 69 -14.73 4.96 -1.26
CA GLN A 69 -15.89 4.46 -0.53
C GLN A 69 -17.18 5.14 -1.00
N TYR A 70 -17.17 6.44 -1.21
CA TYR A 70 -18.31 7.19 -1.74
C TYR A 70 -18.74 6.66 -3.12
N LEU A 71 -17.77 6.39 -4.02
CA LEU A 71 -18.07 5.80 -5.33
C LEU A 71 -18.62 4.38 -5.21
N ASP A 72 -18.16 3.57 -4.27
CA ASP A 72 -18.73 2.23 -4.02
C ASP A 72 -20.21 2.31 -3.60
N GLU A 73 -20.57 3.25 -2.73
CA GLU A 73 -21.97 3.49 -2.31
C GLU A 73 -22.85 3.90 -3.49
N LEU A 74 -22.33 4.71 -4.42
CA LEU A 74 -23.01 5.13 -5.64
C LEU A 74 -23.00 4.06 -6.74
N LYS A 75 -22.36 2.91 -6.55
CA LYS A 75 -22.06 1.92 -7.58
C LYS A 75 -21.31 2.52 -8.78
N GLY A 76 -20.48 3.50 -8.51
CA GLY A 76 -19.59 4.15 -9.45
C GLY A 76 -18.37 3.30 -9.79
N GLY A 77 -17.54 3.80 -10.72
CA GLY A 77 -16.33 3.12 -11.16
C GLY A 77 -15.05 3.76 -10.60
N LYS A 78 -14.05 2.93 -10.32
CA LYS A 78 -12.70 3.39 -9.97
C LYS A 78 -11.67 2.51 -10.67
N ILE A 79 -10.70 3.14 -11.33
CA ILE A 79 -9.66 2.47 -12.10
C ILE A 79 -8.32 3.03 -11.64
N PHE A 80 -7.45 2.16 -11.17
CA PHE A 80 -6.11 2.50 -10.71
C PHE A 80 -5.09 1.91 -11.68
N ALA A 81 -4.22 2.77 -12.22
CA ALA A 81 -3.11 2.37 -13.08
C ALA A 81 -1.78 2.57 -12.36
N THR A 82 -0.91 1.58 -12.40
CA THR A 82 0.44 1.66 -11.85
C THR A 82 1.35 0.56 -12.38
N GLY A 83 2.61 0.87 -12.62
CA GLY A 83 3.63 -0.13 -12.92
C GLY A 83 4.19 -0.85 -11.68
N THR A 84 3.90 -0.36 -10.47
CA THR A 84 4.46 -0.87 -9.21
C THR A 84 3.41 -0.94 -8.11
N PRO A 85 2.41 -1.84 -8.22
CA PRO A 85 1.36 -1.96 -7.21
C PRO A 85 1.91 -2.41 -5.85
N ILE A 86 2.99 -3.17 -5.87
CA ILE A 86 3.74 -3.63 -4.69
C ILE A 86 5.21 -3.32 -4.94
N SER A 87 5.82 -2.48 -4.11
CA SER A 87 7.23 -2.09 -4.25
C SER A 87 8.09 -2.53 -3.07
N ASN A 88 7.64 -2.33 -1.85
CA ASN A 88 8.45 -2.54 -0.65
C ASN A 88 7.93 -3.66 0.27
N SER A 89 6.63 -3.89 0.27
CA SER A 89 6.01 -4.86 1.18
C SER A 89 4.68 -5.34 0.62
N MET A 90 4.34 -6.61 0.89
CA MET A 90 3.01 -7.16 0.60
C MET A 90 1.86 -6.42 1.31
N VAL A 91 2.15 -5.64 2.34
CA VAL A 91 1.17 -4.75 2.98
C VAL A 91 0.60 -3.71 1.99
N GLU A 92 1.38 -3.35 0.95
CA GLU A 92 0.91 -2.47 -0.11
C GLU A 92 -0.21 -3.11 -0.94
N LEU A 93 -0.20 -4.45 -1.10
CA LEU A 93 -1.30 -5.18 -1.72
C LEU A 93 -2.60 -5.03 -0.92
N TYR A 94 -2.53 -5.17 0.41
CA TYR A 94 -3.68 -4.92 1.28
C TYR A 94 -4.24 -3.50 1.10
N THR A 95 -3.36 -2.52 0.95
CA THR A 95 -3.77 -1.14 0.69
C THR A 95 -4.50 -1.01 -0.65
N MET A 96 -4.00 -1.65 -1.72
CA MET A 96 -4.68 -1.67 -3.02
C MET A 96 -6.04 -2.39 -2.94
N GLN A 97 -6.12 -3.50 -2.21
CA GLN A 97 -7.39 -4.19 -1.97
C GLN A 97 -8.40 -3.30 -1.23
N ARG A 98 -7.95 -2.48 -0.28
CA ARG A 98 -8.84 -1.52 0.42
C ARG A 98 -9.43 -0.48 -0.53
N TYR A 99 -8.66 -0.02 -1.52
CA TYR A 99 -9.18 0.91 -2.52
C TYR A 99 -10.16 0.24 -3.50
N LEU A 100 -9.84 -0.97 -3.97
CA LEU A 100 -10.49 -1.58 -5.12
C LEU A 100 -11.58 -2.58 -4.76
N GLN A 101 -11.45 -3.29 -3.63
CA GLN A 101 -12.31 -4.41 -3.27
C GLN A 101 -12.64 -4.46 -1.76
N TYR A 102 -12.90 -3.29 -1.15
CA TYR A 102 -13.13 -3.20 0.30
C TYR A 102 -14.34 -4.02 0.77
N ASP A 103 -15.40 -4.09 -0.02
CA ASP A 103 -16.57 -4.90 0.30
C ASP A 103 -16.27 -6.40 0.26
N MET A 104 -15.37 -6.83 -0.63
CA MET A 104 -14.89 -8.20 -0.65
C MET A 104 -14.09 -8.52 0.62
N LEU A 105 -13.21 -7.60 1.04
CA LEU A 105 -12.49 -7.74 2.32
C LEU A 105 -13.47 -7.88 3.49
N LYS A 106 -14.52 -7.05 3.56
CA LYS A 106 -15.57 -7.17 4.59
C LYS A 106 -16.28 -8.52 4.55
N LYS A 107 -16.67 -8.97 3.37
CA LYS A 107 -17.34 -10.26 3.16
C LYS A 107 -16.54 -11.44 3.70
N HIS A 108 -15.21 -11.36 3.63
CA HIS A 108 -14.28 -12.38 4.13
C HIS A 108 -13.75 -12.09 5.55
N ASN A 109 -14.22 -11.05 6.22
CA ASN A 109 -13.75 -10.57 7.53
C ASN A 109 -12.24 -10.21 7.53
N LEU A 110 -11.76 -9.67 6.41
CA LEU A 110 -10.36 -9.27 6.17
C LEU A 110 -10.19 -7.73 6.11
N GLU A 111 -11.21 -6.96 6.43
CA GLU A 111 -11.18 -5.50 6.43
C GLU A 111 -10.25 -4.91 7.48
N HIS A 112 -9.95 -5.69 8.52
CA HIS A 112 -8.97 -5.34 9.54
C HIS A 112 -7.61 -5.94 9.20
N PHE A 113 -6.58 -5.09 9.21
CA PHE A 113 -5.23 -5.52 8.83
C PHE A 113 -4.73 -6.73 9.62
N ASP A 114 -4.98 -6.80 10.92
CA ASP A 114 -4.51 -7.91 11.75
C ASP A 114 -5.14 -9.25 11.34
N ALA A 115 -6.41 -9.25 10.89
CA ALA A 115 -7.07 -10.43 10.34
C ALA A 115 -6.45 -10.83 8.99
N TRP A 116 -6.29 -9.87 8.08
CA TRP A 116 -5.65 -10.09 6.78
C TRP A 116 -4.20 -10.61 6.96
N ALA A 117 -3.43 -9.97 7.85
CA ALA A 117 -2.05 -10.34 8.11
C ALA A 117 -1.91 -11.75 8.70
N SER A 118 -2.81 -12.15 9.61
CA SER A 118 -2.79 -13.51 10.17
C SER A 118 -3.21 -14.59 9.17
N THR A 119 -4.00 -14.22 8.16
CA THR A 119 -4.45 -15.15 7.11
C THR A 119 -3.37 -15.37 6.06
N TYR A 120 -2.59 -14.34 5.72
CA TYR A 120 -1.69 -14.37 4.57
C TYR A 120 -0.21 -14.24 4.91
N GLY A 121 0.14 -14.04 6.15
CA GLY A 121 1.55 -13.90 6.51
C GLY A 121 1.84 -14.00 7.99
N GLU A 122 3.12 -14.01 8.30
CA GLU A 122 3.62 -14.02 9.67
C GLU A 122 4.83 -13.11 9.83
N THR A 123 5.10 -12.75 11.07
CA THR A 123 6.29 -12.00 11.43
C THR A 123 7.48 -12.96 11.67
N VAL A 124 8.63 -12.56 11.13
CA VAL A 124 9.89 -13.27 11.32
C VAL A 124 10.85 -12.36 12.05
N THR A 125 11.47 -12.87 13.13
CA THR A 125 12.53 -12.17 13.86
C THR A 125 13.89 -12.74 13.46
N ALA A 126 14.75 -11.87 12.96
CA ALA A 126 16.13 -12.20 12.61
C ALA A 126 17.11 -11.30 13.37
N ILE A 127 18.30 -11.83 13.62
CA ILE A 127 19.42 -11.04 14.15
C ILE A 127 20.15 -10.43 12.95
N GLU A 128 20.24 -9.12 12.93
CA GLU A 128 20.93 -8.36 11.86
C GLU A 128 21.97 -7.41 12.47
N LEU A 129 22.97 -7.06 11.68
CA LEU A 129 23.96 -6.05 12.07
C LEU A 129 23.25 -4.70 12.26
N SER A 130 23.60 -3.97 13.32
CA SER A 130 23.06 -2.63 13.52
C SER A 130 23.55 -1.68 12.42
N PRO A 131 22.76 -0.68 12.00
CA PRO A 131 23.17 0.27 10.95
C PRO A 131 24.46 1.01 11.30
N GLU A 132 24.76 1.16 12.59
CA GLU A 132 25.96 1.81 13.10
C GLU A 132 27.20 0.89 13.02
N GLY A 133 27.02 -0.39 12.64
CA GLY A 133 28.11 -1.37 12.54
C GLY A 133 28.69 -1.84 13.89
N THR A 134 28.11 -1.39 15.00
CA THR A 134 28.70 -1.60 16.36
C THR A 134 28.14 -2.81 17.10
N GLY A 135 27.24 -3.59 16.50
CA GLY A 135 26.67 -4.76 17.16
C GLY A 135 25.52 -5.39 16.41
N TYR A 136 24.90 -6.40 17.03
CA TYR A 136 23.75 -7.11 16.48
C TYR A 136 22.47 -6.68 17.19
N ARG A 137 21.37 -6.60 16.40
CA ARG A 137 20.04 -6.34 16.93
C ARG A 137 19.03 -7.35 16.40
N ALA A 138 18.07 -7.74 17.23
CA ALA A 138 16.92 -8.49 16.77
C ALA A 138 15.94 -7.54 16.08
N LYS A 139 15.53 -7.85 14.84
CA LYS A 139 14.52 -7.11 14.11
C LYS A 139 13.43 -8.03 13.62
N THR A 140 12.19 -7.70 13.99
CA THR A 140 10.99 -8.40 13.54
C THR A 140 10.46 -7.73 12.27
N ARG A 141 10.15 -8.53 11.25
CA ARG A 141 9.59 -8.08 9.97
C ARG A 141 8.36 -8.91 9.63
N PHE A 142 7.39 -8.29 9.00
CA PHE A 142 6.29 -9.00 8.34
C PHE A 142 6.80 -9.42 6.96
N ALA A 143 7.29 -10.63 6.84
CA ALA A 143 8.11 -11.04 5.71
C ALA A 143 7.84 -12.44 5.16
N LYS A 144 7.14 -13.30 5.90
CA LYS A 144 6.80 -14.64 5.43
C LYS A 144 5.33 -14.67 5.04
N PHE A 145 5.05 -15.08 3.80
CA PHE A 145 3.71 -15.08 3.23
C PHE A 145 3.30 -16.50 2.84
N PHE A 146 2.04 -16.80 3.04
CA PHE A 146 1.40 -18.07 2.69
C PHE A 146 0.02 -17.80 2.08
N ASN A 147 -0.65 -18.83 1.59
CA ASN A 147 -1.94 -18.71 0.87
C ASN A 147 -1.87 -17.73 -0.32
N ILE A 148 -0.69 -17.59 -0.94
CA ILE A 148 -0.47 -16.67 -2.08
C ILE A 148 -1.44 -16.93 -3.23
N PRO A 149 -1.74 -18.18 -3.64
CA PRO A 149 -2.72 -18.43 -4.70
C PRO A 149 -4.10 -17.87 -4.39
N GLU A 150 -4.55 -17.96 -3.15
CA GLU A 150 -5.85 -17.45 -2.71
C GLU A 150 -5.92 -15.93 -2.79
N ILE A 151 -4.95 -15.22 -2.19
CA ILE A 151 -4.90 -13.76 -2.22
C ILE A 151 -4.77 -13.23 -3.65
N MET A 152 -3.98 -13.91 -4.51
CA MET A 152 -3.83 -13.52 -5.91
C MET A 152 -5.10 -13.78 -6.72
N THR A 153 -5.85 -14.85 -6.42
CA THR A 153 -7.14 -15.10 -7.03
C THR A 153 -8.13 -14.00 -6.68
N MET A 154 -8.22 -13.65 -5.40
CA MET A 154 -9.05 -12.55 -4.91
C MET A 154 -8.67 -11.22 -5.58
N PHE A 155 -7.37 -10.92 -5.70
CA PHE A 155 -6.92 -9.66 -6.30
C PHE A 155 -7.18 -9.60 -7.80
N ARG A 156 -7.08 -10.72 -8.52
CA ARG A 156 -7.37 -10.80 -9.97
C ARG A 156 -8.83 -10.56 -10.32
N GLU A 157 -9.76 -10.63 -9.38
CA GLU A 157 -11.15 -10.24 -9.61
C GLU A 157 -11.30 -8.76 -9.95
N VAL A 158 -10.35 -7.92 -9.49
CA VAL A 158 -10.38 -6.47 -9.67
C VAL A 158 -9.13 -5.92 -10.38
N ALA A 159 -8.16 -6.76 -10.71
CA ALA A 159 -6.88 -6.35 -11.30
C ALA A 159 -6.58 -7.11 -12.59
N ASP A 160 -6.27 -6.36 -13.65
CA ASP A 160 -5.59 -6.88 -14.85
C ASP A 160 -4.08 -6.71 -14.67
N ILE A 161 -3.36 -7.83 -14.62
CA ILE A 161 -1.91 -7.85 -14.36
C ILE A 161 -1.19 -8.27 -15.63
N GLN A 162 -0.44 -7.35 -16.22
CA GLN A 162 0.35 -7.56 -17.42
C GLN A 162 1.84 -7.42 -17.08
N THR A 163 2.61 -8.48 -17.32
CA THR A 163 4.07 -8.44 -17.19
C THR A 163 4.75 -8.05 -18.51
N ALA A 164 6.00 -7.58 -18.45
CA ALA A 164 6.76 -7.23 -19.64
C ALA A 164 6.83 -8.39 -20.67
N ASP A 165 6.96 -9.63 -20.19
CA ASP A 165 6.99 -10.82 -21.03
C ASP A 165 5.66 -11.09 -21.74
N MET A 166 4.53 -10.83 -21.05
CA MET A 166 3.18 -10.98 -21.62
C MET A 166 2.93 -9.94 -22.72
N LEU A 167 3.42 -8.72 -22.52
CA LEU A 167 3.21 -7.61 -23.46
C LEU A 167 4.07 -7.71 -24.72
N LYS A 168 5.12 -8.53 -24.74
CA LYS A 168 6.07 -8.67 -25.86
C LYS A 168 6.50 -7.33 -26.46
N LEU A 169 6.79 -6.37 -25.58
CA LEU A 169 7.17 -5.02 -25.96
C LEU A 169 8.47 -5.05 -26.78
N PRO A 170 8.60 -4.20 -27.82
CA PRO A 170 9.83 -4.07 -28.59
C PRO A 170 10.89 -3.30 -27.77
N VAL A 171 11.45 -3.96 -26.77
CA VAL A 171 12.51 -3.39 -25.93
C VAL A 171 13.88 -3.68 -26.54
N PRO A 172 14.86 -2.75 -26.48
CA PRO A 172 16.22 -2.99 -26.89
C PRO A 172 16.83 -4.16 -26.12
N LYS A 173 17.65 -4.96 -26.78
CA LYS A 173 18.42 -6.02 -26.12
C LYS A 173 19.44 -5.37 -25.18
N ALA A 174 19.36 -5.69 -23.89
CA ALA A 174 20.34 -5.24 -22.90
C ALA A 174 21.49 -6.23 -22.79
N GLU A 175 22.72 -5.73 -22.81
CA GLU A 175 23.93 -6.49 -22.47
C GLU A 175 24.43 -6.03 -21.11
N TYR A 176 24.56 -6.99 -20.18
CA TYR A 176 24.98 -6.71 -18.81
C TYR A 176 26.44 -7.09 -18.63
N HIS A 177 27.29 -6.12 -18.32
CA HIS A 177 28.70 -6.31 -18.02
C HIS A 177 28.92 -6.09 -16.52
N ASN A 178 29.12 -7.16 -15.76
CA ASN A 178 29.44 -7.08 -14.35
C ASN A 178 30.94 -6.89 -14.16
N ILE A 179 31.35 -5.72 -13.67
CA ILE A 179 32.73 -5.41 -13.34
C ILE A 179 32.90 -5.55 -11.82
N ALA A 180 33.58 -6.61 -11.40
CA ALA A 180 33.97 -6.77 -10.01
C ALA A 180 35.24 -5.99 -9.75
N VAL A 181 35.21 -5.10 -8.76
CA VAL A 181 36.39 -4.36 -8.30
C VAL A 181 36.76 -4.82 -6.88
N GLU A 182 38.03 -4.92 -6.58
CA GLU A 182 38.55 -5.23 -5.25
C GLU A 182 38.21 -4.06 -4.31
N PRO A 183 37.74 -4.35 -3.07
CA PRO A 183 37.52 -3.31 -2.08
C PRO A 183 38.84 -2.65 -1.69
N THR A 184 38.83 -1.35 -1.49
CA THR A 184 39.99 -0.61 -0.98
C THR A 184 40.31 -0.98 0.47
N GLU A 185 41.50 -0.66 0.97
CA GLU A 185 41.89 -0.90 2.36
C GLU A 185 40.95 -0.27 3.38
N ILE A 186 40.31 0.86 3.03
CA ILE A 186 39.33 1.55 3.89
C ILE A 186 37.98 0.81 3.93
N GLN A 187 37.68 0.02 2.90
CA GLN A 187 36.43 -0.73 2.79
C GLN A 187 36.52 -2.14 3.38
N ARG A 188 37.73 -2.64 3.63
CA ARG A 188 38.04 -3.88 4.34
C ARG A 188 38.04 -3.65 5.86
#